data_ea5ff4523cde58839fae3249b2433605
#
_entry.id   ea5ff4523cde58839fae3249b2433605
#
_cell.length_a   1.000
_cell.length_b   1.000
_cell.length_c   1.000
_cell.angle_alpha   90.00
_cell.angle_beta   90.00
_cell.angle_gamma   90.00
#
_symmetry.space_group_name_H-M   'P 1'
#
loop_
_entity.id
_entity.type
_entity.pdbx_description
1 polymer ?
#
loop_
_entity_poly.entity_id
_entity_poly.type
_entity_poly.pdbx_seq_one_letter_code
_entity_poly.pdbx_strand_id
1 'polypeptide(L)'
;LMLMKEPILVLFTYKELLLSVSDSLTFAHLAQYKHGEPAQLKRRFEKGERELLLGSGSFWEGVDFSSHPRVIEVVTRLPFQNPEEPFTRKMNQELRLEGKNPFYDYQLPMAIIRLKQAMGRALRNSHQSSSVLILDSRMVTKRYGKQIARSLSQNCRLREVNQDQVIKKIKTFFK
;
A
#
# COMPACT_ATOMS: atom_id res chain seq x y z
N LEU A 1 -9.90 -6.46 10.86
CA LEU A 1 -9.47 -5.06 11.02
C LEU A 1 -10.52 -4.17 11.71
N MET A 2 -11.83 -4.41 11.52
CA MET A 2 -12.92 -3.66 12.20
C MET A 2 -12.85 -3.59 13.75
N LEU A 3 -12.04 -4.44 14.39
CA LEU A 3 -11.85 -4.44 15.85
C LEU A 3 -10.71 -3.51 16.30
N MET A 4 -10.19 -2.69 15.40
CA MET A 4 -9.07 -1.79 15.66
C MET A 4 -9.60 -0.35 15.63
N LYS A 5 -9.14 0.46 16.57
CA LYS A 5 -9.47 1.89 16.68
C LYS A 5 -8.47 2.78 15.92
N GLU A 6 -7.44 2.16 15.37
CA GLU A 6 -6.39 2.85 14.63
C GLU A 6 -6.85 3.16 13.20
N PRO A 7 -6.50 4.33 12.65
CA PRO A 7 -6.80 4.66 11.26
C PRO A 7 -6.13 3.69 10.29
N ILE A 8 -6.90 3.25 9.30
CA ILE A 8 -6.48 2.26 8.31
C ILE A 8 -6.55 2.88 6.92
N LEU A 9 -5.42 2.94 6.23
CA LEU A 9 -5.35 3.24 4.82
C LEU A 9 -5.17 1.96 4.02
N VAL A 10 -6.06 1.71 3.06
CA VAL A 10 -5.92 0.58 2.13
C VAL A 10 -5.56 1.09 0.75
N LEU A 11 -4.41 0.68 0.25
CA LEU A 11 -3.88 1.05 -1.06
C LEU A 11 -4.19 -0.01 -2.11
N PHE A 12 -4.86 0.45 -3.16
CA PHE A 12 -5.22 -0.36 -4.32
C PHE A 12 -4.39 0.04 -5.55
N THR A 13 -4.12 -0.94 -6.39
CA THR A 13 -3.50 -0.72 -7.71
C THR A 13 -4.56 -0.57 -8.82
N TYR A 14 -5.78 -1.06 -8.59
CA TYR A 14 -6.87 -1.07 -9.58
C TYR A 14 -8.14 -0.46 -8.98
N LYS A 15 -8.78 0.42 -9.76
CA LYS A 15 -10.04 1.07 -9.39
C LYS A 15 -11.17 0.06 -9.16
N GLU A 16 -11.28 -0.93 -10.01
CA GLU A 16 -12.34 -1.95 -9.98
C GLU A 16 -12.31 -2.73 -8.67
N LEU A 17 -11.13 -3.12 -8.21
CA LEU A 17 -10.96 -3.83 -6.94
C LEU A 17 -11.32 -2.93 -5.75
N LEU A 18 -10.93 -1.64 -5.79
CA LEU A 18 -11.29 -0.67 -4.75
C LEU A 18 -12.80 -0.53 -4.65
N LEU A 19 -13.49 -0.37 -5.79
CA LEU A 19 -14.95 -0.23 -5.83
C LEU A 19 -15.64 -1.49 -5.32
N SER A 20 -15.23 -2.66 -5.79
CA SER A 20 -15.78 -3.96 -5.36
C SER A 20 -15.64 -4.17 -3.84
N VAL A 21 -14.48 -3.84 -3.27
CA VAL A 21 -14.26 -3.91 -1.82
C VAL A 21 -15.16 -2.90 -1.10
N SER A 22 -15.21 -1.64 -1.58
CA SER A 22 -16.07 -0.61 -1.00
C SER A 22 -17.54 -1.02 -1.00
N ASP A 23 -18.03 -1.68 -2.07
CA ASP A 23 -19.43 -2.14 -2.17
C ASP A 23 -19.73 -3.29 -1.20
N SER A 24 -18.75 -4.10 -0.89
CA SER A 24 -18.91 -5.24 0.04
C SER A 24 -18.84 -4.83 1.52
N LEU A 25 -18.38 -3.61 1.84
CA LEU A 25 -18.28 -3.15 3.21
C LEU A 25 -19.62 -2.61 3.71
N THR A 26 -20.07 -3.11 4.85
CA THR A 26 -21.34 -2.72 5.50
C THR A 26 -21.18 -1.60 6.51
N PHE A 27 -19.98 -1.13 6.77
CA PHE A 27 -19.69 -0.07 7.74
C PHE A 27 -19.16 1.20 7.08
N ALA A 28 -19.26 2.32 7.80
CA ALA A 28 -18.90 3.64 7.28
C ALA A 28 -17.39 3.74 7.01
N HIS A 29 -17.04 4.16 5.80
CA HIS A 29 -15.66 4.32 5.32
C HIS A 29 -15.56 5.46 4.31
N LEU A 30 -14.35 5.89 4.02
CA LEU A 30 -14.04 6.77 2.89
C LEU A 30 -13.51 5.93 1.72
N ALA A 31 -14.00 6.19 0.52
CA ALA A 31 -13.55 5.50 -0.68
C ALA A 31 -13.39 6.49 -1.84
N GLN A 32 -12.24 6.47 -2.46
CA GLN A 32 -11.99 7.19 -3.70
C GLN A 32 -12.97 6.73 -4.78
N TYR A 33 -13.37 7.64 -5.65
CA TYR A 33 -14.38 7.47 -6.71
C TYR A 33 -15.84 7.38 -6.22
N LYS A 34 -16.10 7.34 -4.91
CA LYS A 34 -17.45 7.33 -4.36
C LYS A 34 -17.75 8.52 -3.45
N HIS A 35 -16.83 8.88 -2.58
CA HIS A 35 -17.09 9.79 -1.49
C HIS A 35 -16.39 11.16 -1.64
N GLY A 36 -15.75 11.41 -2.78
CA GLY A 36 -15.10 12.68 -3.11
C GLY A 36 -13.73 12.56 -3.76
N GLU A 37 -13.14 13.71 -4.03
CA GLU A 37 -11.83 13.85 -4.64
C GLU A 37 -10.70 13.49 -3.65
N PRO A 38 -9.53 13.04 -4.14
CA PRO A 38 -8.43 12.59 -3.28
C PRO A 38 -8.02 13.60 -2.20
N ALA A 39 -7.89 14.88 -2.55
CA ALA A 39 -7.49 15.91 -1.59
C ALA A 39 -8.52 16.10 -0.46
N GLN A 40 -9.81 16.05 -0.80
CA GLN A 40 -10.90 16.14 0.17
C GLN A 40 -10.92 14.91 1.08
N LEU A 41 -10.78 13.71 0.52
CA LEU A 41 -10.79 12.46 1.27
C LEU A 41 -9.60 12.38 2.25
N LYS A 42 -8.41 12.83 1.82
CA LYS A 42 -7.24 12.91 2.70
C LYS A 42 -7.52 13.80 3.91
N ARG A 43 -8.05 15.02 3.71
CA ARG A 43 -8.39 15.95 4.80
C ARG A 43 -9.44 15.38 5.77
N ARG A 44 -10.47 14.69 5.23
CA ARG A 44 -11.53 14.07 6.04
C ARG A 44 -10.98 12.94 6.90
N PHE A 45 -10.09 12.12 6.32
CA PHE A 45 -9.42 11.04 7.02
C PHE A 45 -8.46 11.55 8.09
N GLU A 46 -7.63 12.56 7.78
CA GLU A 46 -6.72 13.21 8.73
C GLU A 46 -7.46 13.85 9.91
N LYS A 47 -8.69 14.35 9.70
CA LYS A 47 -9.57 14.87 10.76
C LYS A 47 -10.26 13.77 11.58
N GLY A 48 -10.04 12.51 11.26
CA GLY A 48 -10.67 11.39 11.96
C GLY A 48 -12.15 11.20 11.68
N GLU A 49 -12.67 11.70 10.53
CA GLU A 49 -14.08 11.53 10.17
C GLU A 49 -14.47 10.06 10.00
N ARG A 50 -13.55 9.26 9.50
CA ARG A 50 -13.67 7.79 9.39
C ARG A 50 -12.33 7.12 9.65
N GLU A 51 -12.38 5.94 10.21
CA GLU A 51 -11.18 5.14 10.54
C GLU A 51 -10.63 4.37 9.34
N LEU A 52 -11.41 4.21 8.25
CA LEU A 52 -11.02 3.49 7.05
C LEU A 52 -11.07 4.38 5.82
N LEU A 53 -9.96 4.41 5.08
CA LEU A 53 -9.83 5.06 3.78
C LEU A 53 -9.34 4.06 2.73
N LEU A 54 -10.09 3.94 1.64
CA LEU A 54 -9.73 3.16 0.46
C LEU A 54 -9.24 4.11 -0.63
N GLY A 55 -7.97 3.98 -1.04
CA GLY A 55 -7.34 4.87 -2.01
C GLY A 55 -6.50 4.14 -3.06
N SER A 56 -6.29 4.81 -4.19
CA SER A 56 -5.41 4.37 -5.28
C SER A 56 -4.66 5.58 -5.87
N GLY A 57 -3.80 5.36 -6.86
CA GLY A 57 -3.11 6.45 -7.57
C GLY A 57 -2.37 7.40 -6.63
N SER A 58 -2.86 8.64 -6.50
CA SER A 58 -2.24 9.68 -5.66
C SER A 58 -2.16 9.36 -4.16
N PHE A 59 -2.88 8.35 -3.69
CA PHE A 59 -2.78 7.90 -2.29
C PHE A 59 -1.48 7.14 -2.03
N TRP A 60 -0.87 6.54 -3.04
CA TRP A 60 0.47 5.95 -2.95
C TRP A 60 1.57 6.98 -2.69
N GLU A 61 1.34 8.23 -3.12
CA GLU A 61 2.30 9.33 -2.98
C GLU A 61 2.12 10.11 -1.67
N GLY A 62 1.06 9.81 -0.91
CA GLY A 62 0.97 10.30 0.45
C GLY A 62 -0.36 10.73 1.00
N VAL A 63 -0.67 10.13 2.12
CA VAL A 63 -1.52 10.66 3.18
C VAL A 63 -0.59 11.05 4.32
N ASP A 64 -0.80 12.20 4.93
CA ASP A 64 -0.06 12.60 6.13
C ASP A 64 -0.75 12.02 7.37
N PHE A 65 -0.03 11.21 8.09
CA PHE A 65 -0.50 10.59 9.33
C PHE A 65 0.08 11.25 10.58
N SER A 66 0.68 12.42 10.46
CA SER A 66 1.38 13.08 11.57
C SER A 66 0.50 13.34 12.80
N SER A 67 -0.82 13.48 12.59
CA SER A 67 -1.80 13.63 13.67
C SER A 67 -2.19 12.33 14.38
N HIS A 68 -1.77 11.17 13.86
CA HIS A 68 -2.17 9.87 14.39
C HIS A 68 -0.97 9.14 14.99
N PRO A 69 -1.00 8.79 16.31
CA PRO A 69 0.12 8.10 16.95
C PRO A 69 0.30 6.66 16.48
N ARG A 70 -0.74 6.07 15.90
CA ARG A 70 -0.77 4.70 15.38
C ARG A 70 -1.49 4.65 14.06
N VAL A 71 -0.94 3.95 13.07
CA VAL A 71 -1.52 3.82 11.72
C VAL A 71 -1.33 2.41 11.21
N ILE A 72 -2.34 1.92 10.49
CA ILE A 72 -2.27 0.69 9.73
C ILE A 72 -2.38 1.03 8.24
N GLU A 73 -1.37 0.64 7.49
CA GLU A 73 -1.39 0.73 6.03
C GLU A 73 -1.53 -0.67 5.44
N VAL A 74 -2.42 -0.84 4.49
CA VAL A 74 -2.67 -2.12 3.82
C VAL A 74 -2.39 -1.97 2.33
N VAL A 75 -1.42 -2.68 1.84
CA VAL A 75 -1.09 -2.80 0.42
C VAL A 75 -1.76 -4.06 -0.12
N THR A 76 -2.78 -3.90 -0.95
CA THR A 76 -3.56 -5.03 -1.49
C THR A 76 -2.80 -5.85 -2.52
N ARG A 77 -1.98 -5.17 -3.35
CA ARG A 77 -1.13 -5.78 -4.38
C ARG A 77 0.15 -4.97 -4.54
N LEU A 78 1.23 -5.64 -4.95
CA LEU A 78 2.48 -4.98 -5.31
C LEU A 78 2.25 -3.97 -6.45
N PRO A 79 2.77 -2.74 -6.34
CA PRO A 79 2.46 -1.62 -7.24
C PRO A 79 3.24 -1.69 -8.58
N PHE A 80 3.17 -2.84 -9.24
CA PHE A 80 3.66 -2.97 -10.60
C PHE A 80 2.77 -2.17 -11.56
N GLN A 81 3.39 -1.56 -12.56
CA GLN A 81 2.66 -0.90 -13.64
C GLN A 81 1.90 -1.93 -14.48
N ASN A 82 0.75 -1.51 -15.01
CA ASN A 82 0.02 -2.36 -15.94
C ASN A 82 0.83 -2.49 -17.25
N PRO A 83 1.22 -3.70 -17.66
CA PRO A 83 2.02 -3.91 -18.87
C PRO A 83 1.28 -3.50 -20.17
N GLU A 84 -0.05 -3.44 -20.13
CA GLU A 84 -0.89 -3.07 -21.28
C GLU A 84 -1.05 -1.55 -21.44
N GLU A 85 -0.65 -0.75 -20.47
CA GLU A 85 -0.66 0.70 -20.62
C GLU A 85 0.27 1.15 -21.74
N PRO A 86 -0.15 2.08 -22.61
CA PRO A 86 0.64 2.52 -23.78
C PRO A 86 2.05 2.98 -23.41
N PHE A 87 2.18 3.75 -22.33
CA PHE A 87 3.48 4.22 -21.83
C PHE A 87 4.37 3.04 -21.38
N THR A 88 3.81 2.12 -20.61
CA THR A 88 4.55 0.95 -20.09
C THR A 88 4.98 0.03 -21.23
N ARG A 89 4.12 -0.16 -22.22
CA ARG A 89 4.44 -0.96 -23.44
C ARG A 89 5.61 -0.35 -24.22
N LYS A 90 5.56 0.96 -24.46
CA LYS A 90 6.63 1.68 -25.17
C LYS A 90 7.96 1.60 -24.40
N MET A 91 7.94 1.88 -23.12
CA MET A 91 9.12 1.78 -22.24
C MET A 91 9.71 0.36 -22.25
N ASN A 92 8.86 -0.67 -22.15
CA ASN A 92 9.30 -2.05 -22.19
C ASN A 92 9.95 -2.41 -23.53
N GLN A 93 9.45 -1.87 -24.64
CA GLN A 93 10.02 -2.07 -25.97
C GLN A 93 11.40 -1.41 -26.09
N GLU A 94 11.53 -0.17 -25.67
CA GLU A 94 12.80 0.58 -25.67
C GLU A 94 13.88 -0.13 -24.84
N LEU A 95 13.54 -0.57 -23.62
CA LEU A 95 14.47 -1.32 -22.79
C LEU A 95 14.94 -2.63 -23.42
N ARG A 96 14.04 -3.35 -24.13
CA ARG A 96 14.44 -4.57 -24.85
C ARG A 96 15.38 -4.26 -26.02
N LEU A 97 15.19 -3.16 -26.73
CA LEU A 97 16.09 -2.73 -27.81
C LEU A 97 17.49 -2.38 -27.26
N GLU A 98 17.57 -1.90 -26.02
CA GLU A 98 18.82 -1.65 -25.30
C GLU A 98 19.45 -2.93 -24.69
N GLY A 99 18.85 -4.11 -24.92
CA GLY A 99 19.34 -5.37 -24.32
C GLY A 99 19.03 -5.54 -22.83
N LYS A 100 18.18 -4.70 -22.26
CA LYS A 100 17.77 -4.73 -20.85
C LYS A 100 16.53 -5.61 -20.62
N ASN A 101 16.37 -6.10 -19.41
CA ASN A 101 15.16 -6.80 -18.99
C ASN A 101 14.16 -5.80 -18.39
N PRO A 102 13.01 -5.50 -19.04
CA PRO A 102 12.07 -4.48 -18.57
C PRO A 102 11.54 -4.73 -17.16
N PHE A 103 11.41 -6.00 -16.77
CA PHE A 103 10.91 -6.33 -15.43
C PHE A 103 11.97 -6.06 -14.36
N TYR A 104 13.17 -6.63 -14.52
CA TYR A 104 14.21 -6.53 -13.49
C TYR A 104 14.92 -5.17 -13.47
N ASP A 105 15.10 -4.54 -14.63
CA ASP A 105 15.84 -3.29 -14.74
C ASP A 105 14.97 -2.04 -14.57
N TYR A 106 13.63 -2.18 -14.66
CA TYR A 106 12.73 -1.05 -14.52
C TYR A 106 11.53 -1.31 -13.60
N GLN A 107 10.65 -2.27 -13.92
CA GLN A 107 9.39 -2.43 -13.20
C GLN A 107 9.57 -2.82 -11.73
N LEU A 108 10.47 -3.74 -11.44
CA LEU A 108 10.74 -4.17 -10.07
C LEU A 108 11.39 -3.06 -9.22
N PRO A 109 12.42 -2.33 -9.66
CA PRO A 109 12.92 -1.16 -8.96
C PRO A 109 11.85 -0.10 -8.69
N MET A 110 11.02 0.22 -9.69
CA MET A 110 9.94 1.20 -9.53
C MET A 110 8.88 0.75 -8.52
N ALA A 111 8.51 -0.52 -8.51
CA ALA A 111 7.60 -1.07 -7.52
C ALA A 111 8.18 -0.99 -6.09
N ILE A 112 9.48 -1.26 -5.93
CA ILE A 112 10.19 -1.11 -4.64
C ILE A 112 10.19 0.35 -4.19
N ILE A 113 10.47 1.29 -5.09
CA ILE A 113 10.47 2.73 -4.76
C ILE A 113 9.08 3.15 -4.30
N ARG A 114 8.01 2.77 -5.01
CA ARG A 114 6.63 3.09 -4.64
C ARG A 114 6.26 2.51 -3.27
N LEU A 115 6.63 1.26 -2.99
CA LEU A 115 6.43 0.65 -1.67
C LEU A 115 7.17 1.43 -0.58
N LYS A 116 8.44 1.77 -0.80
CA LYS A 116 9.22 2.58 0.16
C LYS A 116 8.62 3.96 0.39
N GLN A 117 8.08 4.61 -0.63
CA GLN A 117 7.41 5.91 -0.52
C GLN A 117 6.14 5.82 0.31
N ALA A 118 5.29 4.82 0.05
CA ALA A 118 4.09 4.58 0.82
C ALA A 118 4.43 4.31 2.29
N MET A 119 5.29 3.32 2.56
CA MET A 119 5.73 2.96 3.91
C MET A 119 6.46 4.10 4.63
N GLY A 120 7.29 4.87 3.92
CA GLY A 120 8.10 5.94 4.52
C GLY A 120 7.26 7.05 5.13
N ARG A 121 6.01 7.19 4.75
CA ARG A 121 5.07 8.16 5.34
C ARG A 121 4.41 7.63 6.60
N ALA A 122 4.11 6.35 6.63
CA ALA A 122 3.65 5.67 7.83
C ALA A 122 4.75 5.57 8.91
N LEU A 123 6.03 5.65 8.53
CA LEU A 123 7.19 5.48 9.41
C LEU A 123 7.98 6.78 9.68
N ARG A 124 7.42 7.93 9.31
CA ARG A 124 8.17 9.21 9.27
C ARG A 124 8.48 9.79 10.64
N ASN A 125 7.68 9.50 11.63
CA ASN A 125 7.79 10.15 12.95
C ASN A 125 8.28 9.14 13.99
N SER A 126 9.34 9.47 14.73
CA SER A 126 9.90 8.62 15.80
C SER A 126 8.92 8.32 16.95
N HIS A 127 7.88 9.15 17.10
CA HIS A 127 6.81 8.97 18.08
C HIS A 127 5.60 8.21 17.55
N GLN A 128 5.63 7.76 16.28
CA GLN A 128 4.53 7.09 15.63
C GLN A 128 4.83 5.59 15.48
N SER A 129 3.89 4.74 15.91
CA SER A 129 3.95 3.30 15.68
C SER A 129 3.07 2.95 14.49
N SER A 130 3.66 2.41 13.43
CA SER A 130 2.93 2.07 12.22
C SER A 130 3.12 0.61 11.85
N SER A 131 2.07 -0.01 11.32
CA SER A 131 2.11 -1.36 10.79
C SER A 131 1.71 -1.36 9.32
N VAL A 132 2.52 -1.97 8.47
CA VAL A 132 2.22 -2.12 7.05
C VAL A 132 1.96 -3.59 6.74
N LEU A 133 0.80 -3.87 6.14
CA LEU A 133 0.39 -5.19 5.69
C LEU A 133 0.49 -5.27 4.18
N ILE A 134 1.25 -6.22 3.64
CA ILE A 134 1.30 -6.50 2.21
C ILE A 134 0.57 -7.81 1.96
N LEU A 135 -0.60 -7.75 1.30
CA LEU A 135 -1.49 -8.90 1.08
C LEU A 135 -1.19 -9.67 -0.21
N ASP A 136 -0.08 -9.38 -0.86
CA ASP A 136 0.29 -10.00 -2.13
C ASP A 136 1.14 -11.24 -1.92
N SER A 137 0.59 -12.42 -2.25
CA SER A 137 1.28 -13.71 -2.12
C SER A 137 2.59 -13.78 -2.93
N ARG A 138 2.76 -12.93 -3.96
CA ARG A 138 4.00 -12.87 -4.74
C ARG A 138 5.22 -12.46 -3.91
N MET A 139 5.00 -11.82 -2.75
CA MET A 139 6.08 -11.55 -1.78
C MET A 139 6.79 -12.82 -1.32
N VAL A 140 6.05 -13.92 -1.16
CA VAL A 140 6.60 -15.20 -0.66
C VAL A 140 6.76 -16.23 -1.79
N THR A 141 5.91 -16.21 -2.82
CA THR A 141 5.89 -17.23 -3.87
C THR A 141 6.85 -16.95 -5.04
N LYS A 142 7.26 -15.69 -5.26
CA LYS A 142 8.11 -15.29 -6.39
C LYS A 142 9.55 -14.98 -5.94
N ARG A 143 10.54 -15.31 -6.79
CA ARG A 143 11.96 -15.03 -6.50
C ARG A 143 12.23 -13.55 -6.22
N TYR A 144 11.60 -12.65 -6.96
CA TYR A 144 11.74 -11.20 -6.74
C TYR A 144 11.12 -10.72 -5.42
N GLY A 145 10.21 -11.47 -4.81
CA GLY A 145 9.68 -11.16 -3.49
C GLY A 145 10.77 -11.07 -2.43
N LYS A 146 11.79 -11.92 -2.50
CA LYS A 146 12.97 -11.85 -1.62
C LYS A 146 13.78 -10.56 -1.84
N GLN A 147 13.86 -10.05 -3.07
CA GLN A 147 14.54 -8.78 -3.38
C GLN A 147 13.76 -7.61 -2.80
N ILE A 148 12.42 -7.61 -2.96
CA ILE A 148 11.54 -6.61 -2.33
C ILE A 148 11.74 -6.66 -0.81
N ALA A 149 11.63 -7.82 -0.19
CA ALA A 149 11.77 -8.00 1.26
C ALA A 149 13.12 -7.47 1.78
N ARG A 150 14.22 -7.81 1.13
CA ARG A 150 15.56 -7.28 1.48
C ARG A 150 15.63 -5.76 1.40
N SER A 151 15.01 -5.18 0.38
CA SER A 151 15.02 -3.74 0.18
C SER A 151 14.19 -3.00 1.23
N LEU A 152 13.08 -3.59 1.68
CA LEU A 152 12.22 -3.03 2.73
C LEU A 152 12.80 -3.25 4.13
N SER A 153 13.46 -4.38 4.39
CA SER A 153 14.02 -4.73 5.72
C SER A 153 15.13 -3.79 6.20
N GLN A 154 15.66 -2.96 5.33
CA GLN A 154 16.61 -1.90 5.72
C GLN A 154 15.99 -0.86 6.63
N ASN A 155 14.67 -0.64 6.54
CA ASN A 155 13.96 0.43 7.24
C ASN A 155 12.90 -0.08 8.24
N CYS A 156 12.56 -1.37 8.20
CA CYS A 156 11.53 -1.93 9.08
C CYS A 156 11.75 -3.43 9.32
N ARG A 157 11.13 -3.96 10.39
CA ARG A 157 11.10 -5.41 10.63
C ARG A 157 10.01 -6.05 9.79
N LEU A 158 10.39 -7.01 8.95
CA LEU A 158 9.45 -7.82 8.17
C LEU A 158 9.13 -9.12 8.89
N ARG A 159 7.86 -9.52 8.82
CA ARG A 159 7.38 -10.82 9.33
C ARG A 159 6.37 -11.39 8.34
N GLU A 160 6.51 -12.66 8.04
CA GLU A 160 5.46 -13.42 7.37
C GLU A 160 4.43 -13.86 8.42
N VAL A 161 3.17 -13.66 8.14
CA VAL A 161 2.07 -13.93 9.07
C VAL A 161 0.91 -14.57 8.32
N ASN A 162 0.37 -15.66 8.86
CA ASN A 162 -0.84 -16.28 8.35
C ASN A 162 -2.06 -15.37 8.61
N GLN A 163 -3.05 -15.44 7.73
CA GLN A 163 -4.26 -14.61 7.78
C GLN A 163 -4.91 -14.62 9.18
N ASP A 164 -5.06 -15.79 9.80
CA ASP A 164 -5.70 -15.95 11.12
C ASP A 164 -4.94 -15.26 12.27
N GLN A 165 -3.65 -15.00 12.08
CA GLN A 165 -2.77 -14.40 13.08
C GLN A 165 -2.61 -12.89 12.91
N VAL A 166 -2.99 -12.31 11.76
CA VAL A 166 -2.75 -10.90 11.42
C VAL A 166 -3.27 -9.97 12.51
N ILE A 167 -4.55 -10.08 12.86
CA ILE A 167 -5.18 -9.19 13.85
C ILE A 167 -4.50 -9.31 15.22
N LYS A 168 -4.19 -10.54 15.66
CA LYS A 168 -3.49 -10.79 16.93
C LYS A 168 -2.10 -10.14 16.94
N LYS A 169 -1.35 -10.27 15.84
CA LYS A 169 0.00 -9.68 15.71
C LYS A 169 -0.04 -8.16 15.72
N ILE A 170 -0.98 -7.53 15.00
CA ILE A 170 -1.15 -6.08 15.00
C ILE A 170 -1.52 -5.59 16.41
N LYS A 171 -2.50 -6.20 17.07
CA LYS A 171 -2.88 -5.83 18.45
C LYS A 171 -1.73 -5.95 19.43
N THR A 172 -0.87 -6.97 19.29
CA THR A 172 0.32 -7.14 20.13
C THR A 172 1.39 -6.09 19.82
N PHE A 173 1.49 -5.66 18.56
CA PHE A 173 2.45 -4.63 18.15
C PHE A 173 2.10 -3.24 18.72
N PHE A 174 0.82 -2.93 18.82
CA PHE A 174 0.33 -1.64 19.34
C PHE A 174 0.12 -1.58 20.87
N LYS A 175 0.33 -2.67 21.58
CA LYS A 175 0.37 -2.68 23.06
C LYS A 175 1.67 -2.10 23.58
#